data_6305945b71e672cd1e9f750f7a0039ca
#
_entry.id   6305945b71e672cd1e9f750f7a0039ca
#
_cell.length_a   1.000
_cell.length_b   1.000
_cell.length_c   1.000
_cell.angle_alpha   90.00
_cell.angle_beta   90.00
_cell.angle_gamma   90.00
#
_symmetry.space_group_name_H-M   'P 1'
#
loop_
_entity.id
_entity.type
_entity.pdbx_description
1 polymer ?
#
loop_
_entity_poly.entity_id
_entity_poly.type
_entity_poly.pdbx_seq_one_letter_code
_entity_poly.pdbx_strand_id
1 'polypeptide(L)'
;MYIGGTVISSVEFHGNMSLVIFMSKCPLACRYCHNVELLEDETEWSFEKIRDEIDSSADFLDAIVISGGEPLVQTDAVIEILTHVKEIGLKTKLDTSGIYPDKLKEILDLNLLDFVSLDVKTTFSKYRKITGANVGFQVKKSMELINEAKVPLEARTTYVPTLHTKKDIINLVDEIEADIFTIQQFRNKNVLDPALEKVEVPNPHDLAELAREVKPYFDGIIKVKSGEFGEQVI
;
A
#
# COMPACT_ATOMS: atom_id res chain seq x y z
N MET A 1 3.54 -2.88 20.46
CA MET A 1 3.55 -2.49 19.04
C MET A 1 3.11 -1.04 18.89
N TYR A 2 3.62 -0.34 17.87
CA TYR A 2 3.26 1.06 17.62
C TYR A 2 2.16 1.11 16.57
N ILE A 3 0.98 1.61 16.96
CA ILE A 3 -0.22 1.71 16.10
C ILE A 3 -0.76 3.15 16.20
N GLY A 4 -0.84 3.84 15.06
CA GLY A 4 -1.37 5.20 14.98
C GLY A 4 -2.90 5.28 15.02
N GLY A 5 -3.59 4.16 14.80
CA GLY A 5 -5.04 4.08 14.89
C GLY A 5 -5.64 2.99 14.02
N THR A 6 -6.97 2.89 14.09
CA THR A 6 -7.78 1.96 13.31
C THR A 6 -8.94 2.69 12.63
N VAL A 7 -9.43 2.17 11.51
CA VAL A 7 -10.64 2.67 10.84
C VAL A 7 -11.38 1.53 10.14
N ILE A 8 -12.71 1.54 10.20
CA ILE A 8 -13.51 0.61 9.40
C ILE A 8 -13.70 1.21 8.01
N SER A 9 -13.45 0.42 6.96
CA SER A 9 -13.46 0.86 5.58
C SER A 9 -13.98 -0.23 4.65
N SER A 10 -14.78 0.16 3.65
CA SER A 10 -15.21 -0.69 2.54
C SER A 10 -14.42 -0.43 1.24
N VAL A 11 -13.43 0.48 1.27
CA VAL A 11 -12.68 0.89 0.08
C VAL A 11 -11.22 0.45 0.07
N GLU A 12 -10.67 0.01 1.22
CA GLU A 12 -9.26 -0.38 1.29
C GLU A 12 -9.02 -1.85 0.89
N PHE A 13 -10.05 -2.69 0.97
CA PHE A 13 -10.04 -4.03 0.41
C PHE A 13 -11.35 -4.26 -0.35
N HIS A 14 -11.32 -4.05 -1.66
CA HIS A 14 -12.51 -4.06 -2.52
C HIS A 14 -13.41 -5.29 -2.28
N GLY A 15 -14.71 -5.02 -2.09
CA GLY A 15 -15.72 -6.06 -1.83
C GLY A 15 -15.71 -6.63 -0.41
N ASN A 16 -14.91 -6.06 0.52
CA ASN A 16 -14.85 -6.49 1.91
C ASN A 16 -15.04 -5.29 2.85
N MET A 17 -15.85 -5.48 3.90
CA MET A 17 -15.85 -4.57 5.04
C MET A 17 -14.62 -4.91 5.89
N SER A 18 -13.70 -3.98 6.05
CA SER A 18 -12.42 -4.25 6.70
C SER A 18 -12.10 -3.27 7.82
N LEU A 19 -11.49 -3.77 8.88
CA LEU A 19 -10.78 -2.93 9.83
C LEU A 19 -9.36 -2.71 9.32
N VAL A 20 -9.01 -1.45 9.10
CA VAL A 20 -7.66 -1.04 8.70
C VAL A 20 -6.88 -0.65 9.94
N ILE A 21 -5.73 -1.27 10.14
CA ILE A 21 -4.80 -1.00 11.24
C ILE A 21 -3.63 -0.21 10.66
N PHE A 22 -3.42 1.02 11.13
CA PHE A 22 -2.32 1.86 10.70
C PHE A 22 -1.12 1.68 11.61
N MET A 23 -0.14 0.88 11.17
CA MET A 23 1.13 0.73 11.88
C MET A 23 1.94 2.02 11.78
N SER A 24 2.53 2.44 12.89
CA SER A 24 3.42 3.61 12.94
C SER A 24 4.85 3.22 12.56
N LYS A 25 5.68 4.22 12.29
CA LYS A 25 7.06 4.15 11.82
C LYS A 25 7.18 3.79 10.33
N CYS A 26 8.04 4.49 9.65
CA CYS A 26 8.45 4.21 8.28
C CYS A 26 9.87 4.72 8.06
N PRO A 27 10.79 3.93 7.47
CA PRO A 27 12.16 4.37 7.22
C PRO A 27 12.30 5.19 5.92
N LEU A 28 11.23 5.30 5.13
CA LEU A 28 11.23 6.08 3.90
C LEU A 28 10.81 7.52 4.15
N ALA A 29 11.44 8.44 3.41
CA ALA A 29 11.07 9.85 3.36
C ALA A 29 10.43 10.19 2.01
N CYS A 30 9.31 9.52 1.67
CA CYS A 30 8.59 9.76 0.42
C CYS A 30 8.10 11.21 0.37
N ARG A 31 8.51 11.97 -0.63
CA ARG A 31 8.21 13.41 -0.75
C ARG A 31 6.72 13.73 -0.68
N TYR A 32 5.87 12.85 -1.23
CA TYR A 32 4.41 13.00 -1.24
C TYR A 32 3.70 12.20 -0.12
N CYS A 33 4.42 11.73 0.89
CA CYS A 33 3.81 11.04 2.02
C CYS A 33 2.84 11.97 2.73
N HIS A 34 1.58 11.55 2.87
CA HIS A 34 0.53 12.30 3.58
C HIS A 34 0.21 11.72 4.96
N ASN A 35 0.82 10.60 5.33
CA ASN A 35 0.73 10.00 6.66
C ASN A 35 1.95 10.42 7.52
N VAL A 36 2.27 11.71 7.49
CA VAL A 36 3.50 12.22 8.12
C VAL A 36 3.50 11.98 9.62
N GLU A 37 2.35 12.09 10.26
CA GLU A 37 2.18 11.82 11.68
C GLU A 37 2.55 10.39 12.09
N LEU A 38 2.39 9.40 11.20
CA LEU A 38 2.75 8.01 11.49
C LEU A 38 4.26 7.75 11.47
N LEU A 39 5.06 8.64 10.87
CA LEU A 39 6.50 8.41 10.71
C LEU A 39 7.22 8.34 12.06
N GLU A 40 6.80 9.17 13.01
CA GLU A 40 7.41 9.34 14.33
C GLU A 40 6.47 9.00 15.49
N ASP A 41 5.21 8.58 15.19
CA ASP A 41 4.24 8.24 16.21
C ASP A 41 4.74 7.06 17.06
N GLU A 42 4.66 7.22 18.39
CA GLU A 42 5.11 6.27 19.43
C GLU A 42 3.96 5.79 20.31
N THR A 43 2.73 5.88 19.80
CA THR A 43 1.56 5.38 20.52
C THR A 43 1.62 3.86 20.62
N GLU A 44 1.89 3.37 21.81
CA GLU A 44 1.98 1.95 22.10
C GLU A 44 0.60 1.32 22.33
N TRP A 45 0.36 0.20 21.64
CA TRP A 45 -0.75 -0.69 21.88
C TRP A 45 -0.23 -2.05 22.31
N SER A 46 -0.90 -2.69 23.28
CA SER A 46 -0.65 -4.11 23.55
C SER A 46 -1.36 -4.97 22.52
N PHE A 47 -0.95 -6.24 22.42
CA PHE A 47 -1.65 -7.19 21.55
C PHE A 47 -3.10 -7.39 21.99
N GLU A 48 -3.35 -7.47 23.29
CA GLU A 48 -4.70 -7.61 23.84
C GLU A 48 -5.61 -6.46 23.40
N LYS A 49 -5.10 -5.23 23.38
CA LYS A 49 -5.88 -4.07 22.96
C LYS A 49 -6.31 -4.18 21.49
N ILE A 50 -5.38 -4.52 20.57
CA ILE A 50 -5.73 -4.65 19.15
C ILE A 50 -6.60 -5.88 18.90
N ARG A 51 -6.35 -6.98 19.61
CA ARG A 51 -7.20 -8.16 19.56
C ARG A 51 -8.64 -7.84 19.96
N ASP A 52 -8.84 -7.15 21.10
CA ASP A 52 -10.18 -6.77 21.58
C ASP A 52 -10.89 -5.84 20.57
N GLU A 53 -10.15 -4.95 19.88
CA GLU A 53 -10.67 -4.11 18.81
C GLU A 53 -11.15 -4.94 17.62
N ILE A 54 -10.37 -5.93 17.19
CA ILE A 54 -10.72 -6.87 16.13
C ILE A 54 -11.94 -7.72 16.54
N ASP A 55 -11.88 -8.36 17.70
CA ASP A 55 -12.89 -9.31 18.17
C ASP A 55 -14.25 -8.62 18.38
N SER A 56 -14.26 -7.38 18.89
CA SER A 56 -15.50 -6.61 19.08
C SER A 56 -16.21 -6.24 17.78
N SER A 57 -15.48 -6.28 16.65
CA SER A 57 -15.97 -5.90 15.33
C SER A 57 -16.11 -7.10 14.38
N ALA A 58 -15.64 -8.29 14.77
CA ALA A 58 -15.51 -9.46 13.89
C ALA A 58 -16.82 -9.89 13.23
N ASP A 59 -17.96 -9.75 13.91
CA ASP A 59 -19.29 -10.20 13.42
C ASP A 59 -19.74 -9.47 12.12
N PHE A 60 -19.19 -8.30 11.83
CA PHE A 60 -19.55 -7.52 10.63
C PHE A 60 -18.36 -7.22 9.71
N LEU A 61 -17.18 -7.72 10.05
CA LEU A 61 -15.99 -7.59 9.22
C LEU A 61 -15.80 -8.81 8.32
N ASP A 62 -15.32 -8.55 7.10
CA ASP A 62 -14.87 -9.58 6.17
C ASP A 62 -13.34 -9.75 6.22
N ALA A 63 -12.61 -8.70 6.60
CA ALA A 63 -11.16 -8.66 6.50
C ALA A 63 -10.49 -7.70 7.50
N ILE A 64 -9.20 -7.95 7.73
CA ILE A 64 -8.28 -7.01 8.37
C ILE A 64 -7.25 -6.56 7.34
N VAL A 65 -6.99 -5.25 7.26
CA VAL A 65 -5.95 -4.64 6.43
C VAL A 65 -4.87 -4.06 7.35
N ILE A 66 -3.65 -4.54 7.21
CA ILE A 66 -2.49 -3.95 7.88
C ILE A 66 -1.87 -2.95 6.92
N SER A 67 -1.82 -1.68 7.30
CA SER A 67 -1.35 -0.55 6.49
C SER A 67 -0.59 0.45 7.37
N GLY A 68 -0.43 1.72 6.95
CA GLY A 68 0.12 2.80 7.79
C GLY A 68 1.39 3.43 7.24
N GLY A 69 2.45 3.42 8.05
CA GLY A 69 3.80 3.78 7.61
C GLY A 69 4.42 2.65 6.78
N GLU A 70 5.26 1.83 7.41
CA GLU A 70 5.71 0.55 6.83
C GLU A 70 5.50 -0.57 7.87
N PRO A 71 4.50 -1.42 7.70
CA PRO A 71 4.16 -2.47 8.67
C PRO A 71 5.33 -3.41 8.98
N LEU A 72 6.15 -3.71 7.97
CA LEU A 72 7.27 -4.65 8.13
C LEU A 72 8.43 -4.11 8.98
N VAL A 73 8.37 -2.86 9.45
CA VAL A 73 9.25 -2.40 10.54
C VAL A 73 8.98 -3.20 11.81
N GLN A 74 7.74 -3.62 12.03
CA GLN A 74 7.24 -4.33 13.22
C GLN A 74 6.73 -5.74 12.83
N THR A 75 7.54 -6.53 12.12
CA THR A 75 7.13 -7.81 11.52
C THR A 75 6.53 -8.79 12.54
N ASP A 76 7.14 -8.93 13.73
CA ASP A 76 6.63 -9.85 14.78
C ASP A 76 5.20 -9.48 15.20
N ALA A 77 4.92 -8.18 15.37
CA ALA A 77 3.58 -7.69 15.70
C ALA A 77 2.58 -7.93 14.54
N VAL A 78 3.02 -7.75 13.29
CA VAL A 78 2.20 -8.06 12.11
C VAL A 78 1.86 -9.55 12.05
N ILE A 79 2.83 -10.44 12.30
CA ILE A 79 2.62 -11.90 12.33
C ILE A 79 1.63 -12.26 13.44
N GLU A 80 1.77 -11.70 14.64
CA GLU A 80 0.89 -11.96 15.77
C GLU A 80 -0.57 -11.57 15.46
N ILE A 81 -0.77 -10.37 14.88
CA ILE A 81 -2.10 -9.89 14.47
C ILE A 81 -2.69 -10.79 13.37
N LEU A 82 -1.94 -11.05 12.30
CA LEU A 82 -2.42 -11.84 11.17
C LEU A 82 -2.74 -13.28 11.57
N THR A 83 -1.97 -13.87 12.50
CA THR A 83 -2.24 -15.21 13.03
C THR A 83 -3.61 -15.25 13.73
N HIS A 84 -3.88 -14.31 14.63
CA HIS A 84 -5.16 -14.18 15.29
C HIS A 84 -6.32 -14.00 14.29
N VAL A 85 -6.13 -13.12 13.29
CA VAL A 85 -7.13 -12.87 12.23
C VAL A 85 -7.47 -14.15 11.45
N LYS A 86 -6.46 -14.96 11.12
CA LYS A 86 -6.67 -16.25 10.44
C LYS A 86 -7.39 -17.25 11.32
N GLU A 87 -7.09 -17.29 12.63
CA GLU A 87 -7.76 -18.17 13.61
C GLU A 87 -9.25 -17.90 13.72
N ILE A 88 -9.66 -16.63 13.64
CA ILE A 88 -11.08 -16.23 13.66
C ILE A 88 -11.77 -16.25 12.29
N GLY A 89 -11.05 -16.65 11.22
CA GLY A 89 -11.59 -16.89 9.88
C GLY A 89 -11.81 -15.65 9.02
N LEU A 90 -11.25 -14.49 9.37
CA LEU A 90 -11.29 -13.30 8.55
C LEU A 90 -10.18 -13.32 7.49
N LYS A 91 -10.38 -12.58 6.39
CA LYS A 91 -9.37 -12.36 5.36
C LYS A 91 -8.31 -11.37 5.83
N THR A 92 -7.12 -11.51 5.27
CA THR A 92 -5.96 -10.68 5.61
C THR A 92 -5.41 -9.98 4.38
N LYS A 93 -5.10 -8.69 4.52
CA LYS A 93 -4.43 -7.90 3.50
C LYS A 93 -3.27 -7.12 4.12
N LEU A 94 -2.15 -7.06 3.39
CA LEU A 94 -1.00 -6.25 3.73
C LEU A 94 -0.78 -5.16 2.69
N ASP A 95 -0.71 -3.90 3.13
CA ASP A 95 -0.22 -2.78 2.35
C ASP A 95 1.22 -2.50 2.75
N THR A 96 2.16 -2.59 1.82
CA THR A 96 3.60 -2.40 2.11
C THR A 96 4.32 -1.66 1.00
N SER A 97 5.39 -0.98 1.34
CA SER A 97 6.33 -0.41 0.37
C SER A 97 7.28 -1.46 -0.23
N GLY A 98 7.32 -2.66 0.32
CA GLY A 98 8.13 -3.77 -0.17
C GLY A 98 9.64 -3.64 0.06
N ILE A 99 10.08 -2.76 0.94
CA ILE A 99 11.52 -2.53 1.17
C ILE A 99 12.19 -3.59 2.05
N TYR A 100 11.42 -4.50 2.62
CA TYR A 100 11.88 -5.58 3.50
C TYR A 100 11.50 -6.96 2.93
N PRO A 101 12.11 -7.41 1.79
CA PRO A 101 11.73 -8.66 1.14
C PRO A 101 11.89 -9.89 2.05
N ASP A 102 12.92 -9.94 2.90
CA ASP A 102 13.15 -11.09 3.78
C ASP A 102 12.05 -11.21 4.85
N LYS A 103 11.61 -10.07 5.41
CA LYS A 103 10.52 -10.02 6.38
C LYS A 103 9.16 -10.33 5.74
N LEU A 104 8.95 -9.86 4.50
CA LEU A 104 7.77 -10.21 3.73
C LEU A 104 7.72 -11.71 3.45
N LYS A 105 8.87 -12.30 3.06
CA LYS A 105 8.99 -13.73 2.83
C LYS A 105 8.58 -14.55 4.06
N GLU A 106 8.97 -14.14 5.26
CA GLU A 106 8.58 -14.79 6.50
C GLU A 106 7.05 -14.87 6.65
N ILE A 107 6.32 -13.80 6.38
CA ILE A 107 4.85 -13.76 6.46
C ILE A 107 4.22 -14.61 5.35
N LEU A 108 4.80 -14.58 4.13
CA LEU A 108 4.33 -15.39 3.01
C LEU A 108 4.52 -16.90 3.28
N ASP A 109 5.67 -17.31 3.83
CA ASP A 109 5.96 -18.70 4.18
C ASP A 109 5.00 -19.26 5.26
N LEU A 110 4.46 -18.38 6.13
CA LEU A 110 3.45 -18.72 7.12
C LEU A 110 2.02 -18.78 6.55
N ASN A 111 1.81 -18.45 5.26
CA ASN A 111 0.50 -18.40 4.60
C ASN A 111 -0.51 -17.49 5.31
N LEU A 112 -0.05 -16.36 5.81
CA LEU A 112 -0.86 -15.40 6.57
C LEU A 112 -1.53 -14.31 5.72
N LEU A 113 -1.34 -14.32 4.38
CA LEU A 113 -1.86 -13.26 3.50
C LEU A 113 -2.80 -13.81 2.43
N ASP A 114 -3.98 -13.20 2.32
CA ASP A 114 -4.93 -13.45 1.23
C ASP A 114 -4.78 -12.43 0.08
N PHE A 115 -4.16 -11.28 0.35
CA PHE A 115 -3.94 -10.21 -0.62
C PHE A 115 -2.78 -9.31 -0.20
N VAL A 116 -2.02 -8.79 -1.17
CA VAL A 116 -0.99 -7.77 -0.94
C VAL A 116 -1.19 -6.59 -1.87
N SER A 117 -1.16 -5.37 -1.32
CA SER A 117 -0.95 -4.16 -2.11
C SER A 117 0.47 -3.67 -1.92
N LEU A 118 1.24 -3.66 -3.00
CA LEU A 118 2.63 -3.22 -3.05
C LEU A 118 2.70 -1.79 -3.61
N ASP A 119 3.19 -0.86 -2.82
CA ASP A 119 3.39 0.51 -3.26
C ASP A 119 4.66 0.66 -4.11
N VAL A 120 4.53 0.54 -5.43
CA VAL A 120 5.61 0.76 -6.39
C VAL A 120 5.64 2.23 -6.79
N LYS A 121 6.54 2.98 -6.18
CA LYS A 121 6.48 4.46 -6.18
C LYS A 121 7.03 5.12 -7.44
N THR A 122 7.84 4.41 -8.21
CA THR A 122 8.43 4.81 -9.50
C THR A 122 9.18 3.61 -10.09
N THR A 123 9.77 3.74 -11.30
CA THR A 123 10.68 2.70 -11.84
C THR A 123 11.78 2.36 -10.83
N PHE A 124 12.16 1.09 -10.74
CA PHE A 124 13.06 0.62 -9.67
C PHE A 124 14.41 1.36 -9.62
N SER A 125 14.88 1.87 -10.76
CA SER A 125 16.13 2.65 -10.85
C SER A 125 16.03 4.09 -10.30
N LYS A 126 14.81 4.64 -10.13
CA LYS A 126 14.58 6.05 -9.75
C LYS A 126 14.13 6.25 -8.30
N TYR A 127 14.07 5.20 -7.49
CA TYR A 127 13.49 5.23 -6.14
C TYR A 127 14.06 6.33 -5.25
N ARG A 128 15.39 6.55 -5.30
CA ARG A 128 16.04 7.57 -4.46
C ARG A 128 15.47 8.97 -4.66
N LYS A 129 15.04 9.31 -5.87
CA LYS A 129 14.46 10.63 -6.19
C LYS A 129 13.13 10.87 -5.47
N ILE A 130 12.36 9.83 -5.25
CA ILE A 130 11.00 9.87 -4.68
C ILE A 130 11.02 9.62 -3.18
N THR A 131 11.78 8.62 -2.72
CA THR A 131 11.73 8.09 -1.35
C THR A 131 12.91 8.49 -0.48
N GLY A 132 13.93 9.14 -1.06
CA GLY A 132 15.19 9.44 -0.38
C GLY A 132 16.15 8.25 -0.28
N ALA A 133 15.70 7.01 -0.56
CA ALA A 133 16.46 5.78 -0.42
C ALA A 133 16.59 5.01 -1.75
N ASN A 134 17.70 4.29 -1.94
CA ASN A 134 17.93 3.46 -3.12
C ASN A 134 17.46 2.02 -2.88
N VAL A 135 16.14 1.83 -2.81
CA VAL A 135 15.49 0.57 -2.39
C VAL A 135 14.69 -0.12 -3.51
N GLY A 136 14.86 0.32 -4.76
CA GLY A 136 14.10 -0.27 -5.88
C GLY A 136 14.36 -1.77 -6.09
N PHE A 137 15.59 -2.23 -5.85
CA PHE A 137 15.91 -3.66 -5.92
C PHE A 137 15.13 -4.48 -4.87
N GLN A 138 15.03 -3.98 -3.65
CA GLN A 138 14.26 -4.62 -2.58
C GLN A 138 12.78 -4.73 -2.93
N VAL A 139 12.19 -3.64 -3.46
CA VAL A 139 10.78 -3.61 -3.89
C VAL A 139 10.53 -4.62 -5.02
N LYS A 140 11.42 -4.67 -6.01
CA LYS A 140 11.36 -5.68 -7.08
C LYS A 140 11.41 -7.09 -6.51
N LYS A 141 12.33 -7.36 -5.58
CA LYS A 141 12.45 -8.66 -4.92
C LYS A 141 11.19 -9.04 -4.13
N SER A 142 10.57 -8.07 -3.45
CA SER A 142 9.29 -8.29 -2.77
C SER A 142 8.17 -8.66 -3.74
N MET A 143 8.08 -7.98 -4.89
CA MET A 143 7.12 -8.32 -5.95
C MET A 143 7.31 -9.75 -6.46
N GLU A 144 8.55 -10.16 -6.74
CA GLU A 144 8.88 -11.52 -7.16
C GLU A 144 8.45 -12.56 -6.11
N LEU A 145 8.73 -12.32 -4.82
CA LEU A 145 8.35 -13.22 -3.72
C LEU A 145 6.82 -13.37 -3.57
N ILE A 146 6.05 -12.29 -3.75
CA ILE A 146 4.58 -12.35 -3.69
C ILE A 146 4.05 -13.22 -4.83
N ASN A 147 4.58 -13.03 -6.05
CA ASN A 147 4.20 -13.82 -7.23
C ASN A 147 4.59 -15.30 -7.06
N GLU A 148 5.79 -15.60 -6.56
CA GLU A 148 6.23 -16.98 -6.23
C GLU A 148 5.28 -17.66 -5.22
N ALA A 149 4.82 -16.92 -4.21
CA ALA A 149 3.86 -17.39 -3.21
C ALA A 149 2.41 -17.49 -3.76
N LYS A 150 2.14 -16.96 -4.96
CA LYS A 150 0.80 -16.93 -5.61
C LYS A 150 -0.26 -16.21 -4.76
N VAL A 151 0.14 -15.22 -3.99
CA VAL A 151 -0.78 -14.33 -3.30
C VAL A 151 -1.21 -13.24 -4.29
N PRO A 152 -2.52 -12.95 -4.45
CA PRO A 152 -3.00 -11.89 -5.32
C PRO A 152 -2.33 -10.56 -5.02
N LEU A 153 -1.80 -9.89 -6.06
CA LEU A 153 -0.98 -8.71 -5.97
C LEU A 153 -1.60 -7.51 -6.68
N GLU A 154 -1.78 -6.43 -5.94
CA GLU A 154 -2.04 -5.10 -6.49
C GLU A 154 -0.76 -4.24 -6.39
N ALA A 155 -0.21 -3.79 -7.51
CA ALA A 155 0.83 -2.76 -7.53
C ALA A 155 0.17 -1.38 -7.57
N ARG A 156 0.54 -0.46 -6.66
CA ARG A 156 -0.05 0.88 -6.58
C ARG A 156 1.00 1.96 -6.79
N THR A 157 0.64 3.00 -7.53
CA THR A 157 1.49 4.18 -7.74
C THR A 157 0.69 5.45 -7.55
N THR A 158 1.12 6.33 -6.66
CA THR A 158 0.58 7.68 -6.55
C THR A 158 1.17 8.56 -7.66
N TYR A 159 0.32 9.03 -8.59
CA TYR A 159 0.76 9.91 -9.66
C TYR A 159 0.90 11.36 -9.18
N VAL A 160 2.13 11.87 -9.17
CA VAL A 160 2.45 13.25 -8.79
C VAL A 160 3.01 13.99 -10.02
N PRO A 161 2.32 14.99 -10.58
CA PRO A 161 2.67 15.60 -11.89
C PRO A 161 4.09 16.16 -12.00
N THR A 162 4.68 16.62 -10.89
CA THR A 162 6.06 17.16 -10.86
C THR A 162 7.14 16.10 -10.62
N LEU A 163 6.75 14.91 -10.18
CA LEU A 163 7.66 13.80 -9.91
C LEU A 163 7.60 12.73 -11.00
N HIS A 164 6.44 12.56 -11.62
CA HIS A 164 6.16 11.58 -12.66
C HIS A 164 5.74 12.25 -13.96
N THR A 165 6.31 11.81 -15.04
CA THR A 165 5.79 12.06 -16.40
C THR A 165 4.93 10.84 -16.80
N LYS A 166 4.08 11.00 -17.81
CA LYS A 166 3.37 9.90 -18.45
C LYS A 166 4.31 8.76 -18.88
N LYS A 167 5.48 9.11 -19.45
CA LYS A 167 6.49 8.14 -19.85
C LYS A 167 7.05 7.37 -18.65
N ASP A 168 7.17 8.01 -17.47
CA ASP A 168 7.60 7.31 -16.26
C ASP A 168 6.60 6.24 -15.84
N ILE A 169 5.29 6.50 -16.00
CA ILE A 169 4.24 5.50 -15.67
C ILE A 169 4.24 4.35 -16.69
N ILE A 170 4.40 4.62 -17.98
CA ILE A 170 4.54 3.56 -19.01
C ILE A 170 5.76 2.70 -18.71
N ASN A 171 6.92 3.31 -18.49
CA ASN A 171 8.14 2.55 -18.14
C ASN A 171 8.01 1.78 -16.83
N LEU A 172 7.25 2.30 -15.87
CA LEU A 172 7.00 1.61 -14.62
C LEU A 172 6.18 0.35 -14.83
N VAL A 173 5.16 0.42 -15.66
CA VAL A 173 4.28 -0.72 -15.95
C VAL A 173 5.04 -1.85 -16.63
N ASP A 174 6.01 -1.55 -17.49
CA ASP A 174 6.90 -2.56 -18.10
C ASP A 174 7.77 -3.31 -17.06
N GLU A 175 7.97 -2.71 -15.87
CA GLU A 175 8.74 -3.32 -14.77
C GLU A 175 7.85 -4.06 -13.74
N ILE A 176 6.51 -3.94 -13.85
CA ILE A 176 5.55 -4.51 -12.89
C ILE A 176 5.01 -5.85 -13.38
N GLU A 177 5.04 -6.83 -12.49
CA GLU A 177 4.35 -8.11 -12.63
C GLU A 177 3.34 -8.26 -11.48
N ALA A 178 2.06 -7.97 -11.76
CA ALA A 178 0.98 -7.96 -10.76
C ALA A 178 -0.37 -8.28 -11.44
N ASP A 179 -1.37 -8.71 -10.65
CA ASP A 179 -2.74 -8.94 -11.15
C ASP A 179 -3.47 -7.62 -11.42
N ILE A 180 -3.17 -6.61 -10.59
CA ILE A 180 -3.81 -5.30 -10.62
C ILE A 180 -2.74 -4.21 -10.58
N PHE A 181 -2.89 -3.19 -11.43
CA PHE A 181 -2.13 -1.95 -11.33
C PHE A 181 -3.06 -0.79 -11.04
N THR A 182 -2.83 -0.07 -9.93
CA THR A 182 -3.67 1.06 -9.50
C THR A 182 -2.91 2.37 -9.55
N ILE A 183 -3.40 3.31 -10.35
CA ILE A 183 -2.94 4.70 -10.35
C ILE A 183 -3.73 5.47 -9.30
N GLN A 184 -3.05 5.93 -8.24
CA GLN A 184 -3.66 6.69 -7.16
C GLN A 184 -3.52 8.19 -7.40
N GLN A 185 -4.60 8.92 -7.14
CA GLN A 185 -4.60 10.38 -7.19
C GLN A 185 -3.73 10.95 -6.07
N PHE A 186 -2.79 11.81 -6.44
CA PHE A 186 -2.01 12.59 -5.49
C PHE A 186 -2.92 13.54 -4.69
N ARG A 187 -2.61 13.72 -3.40
CA ARG A 187 -3.21 14.73 -2.52
C ARG A 187 -2.11 15.69 -2.07
N ASN A 188 -2.35 16.98 -2.23
CA ASN A 188 -1.36 18.02 -1.95
C ASN A 188 -1.45 18.64 -0.55
N LYS A 189 -2.21 18.02 0.37
CA LYS A 189 -2.34 18.48 1.76
C LYS A 189 -1.57 17.57 2.70
N ASN A 190 -0.92 18.15 3.69
CA ASN A 190 -0.17 17.44 4.73
C ASN A 190 0.88 16.48 4.12
N VAL A 191 1.65 16.95 3.15
CA VAL A 191 2.70 16.16 2.51
C VAL A 191 4.06 16.45 3.14
N LEU A 192 4.94 15.44 3.14
CA LEU A 192 6.27 15.54 3.74
C LEU A 192 7.14 16.64 3.11
N ASP A 193 7.06 16.81 1.78
CA ASP A 193 7.75 17.90 1.07
C ASP A 193 6.79 19.08 0.87
N PRO A 194 6.96 20.21 1.59
CA PRO A 194 6.07 21.36 1.51
C PRO A 194 5.99 21.98 0.10
N ALA A 195 7.00 21.74 -0.77
CA ALA A 195 6.94 22.22 -2.15
C ALA A 195 5.82 21.56 -2.94
N LEU A 196 5.41 20.35 -2.56
CA LEU A 196 4.33 19.61 -3.22
C LEU A 196 2.94 20.11 -2.82
N GLU A 197 2.78 20.88 -1.75
CA GLU A 197 1.50 21.50 -1.38
C GLU A 197 0.99 22.48 -2.44
N LYS A 198 1.91 23.03 -3.26
CA LYS A 198 1.60 23.95 -4.36
C LYS A 198 1.37 23.25 -5.69
N VAL A 199 1.55 21.94 -5.75
CA VAL A 199 1.34 21.15 -6.96
C VAL A 199 -0.15 20.90 -7.14
N GLU A 200 -0.65 21.13 -8.34
CA GLU A 200 -2.04 20.88 -8.68
C GLU A 200 -2.36 19.37 -8.53
N VAL A 201 -3.50 19.09 -7.89
CA VAL A 201 -4.01 17.73 -7.76
C VAL A 201 -4.46 17.24 -9.14
N PRO A 202 -3.99 16.08 -9.62
CA PRO A 202 -4.41 15.57 -10.93
C PRO A 202 -5.93 15.41 -11.00
N ASN A 203 -6.53 15.85 -12.12
CA ASN A 203 -7.94 15.63 -12.34
C ASN A 203 -8.22 14.12 -12.51
N PRO A 204 -9.29 13.55 -11.92
CA PRO A 204 -9.63 12.14 -12.07
C PRO A 204 -9.82 11.68 -13.53
N HIS A 205 -10.34 12.56 -14.41
CA HIS A 205 -10.46 12.25 -15.84
C HIS A 205 -9.10 12.10 -16.53
N ASP A 206 -8.13 12.98 -16.19
CA ASP A 206 -6.76 12.90 -16.74
C ASP A 206 -6.06 11.62 -16.27
N LEU A 207 -6.30 11.19 -15.03
CA LEU A 207 -5.81 9.91 -14.51
C LEU A 207 -6.45 8.72 -15.25
N ALA A 208 -7.74 8.78 -15.56
CA ALA A 208 -8.42 7.74 -16.34
C ALA A 208 -7.91 7.70 -17.79
N GLU A 209 -7.58 8.84 -18.39
CA GLU A 209 -6.93 8.90 -19.71
C GLU A 209 -5.53 8.28 -19.66
N LEU A 210 -4.71 8.66 -18.66
CA LEU A 210 -3.41 8.06 -18.43
C LEU A 210 -3.50 6.53 -18.28
N ALA A 211 -4.47 6.05 -17.51
CA ALA A 211 -4.71 4.63 -17.30
C ALA A 211 -5.06 3.91 -18.61
N ARG A 212 -5.92 4.51 -19.48
CA ARG A 212 -6.23 3.94 -20.81
C ARG A 212 -5.01 3.87 -21.72
N GLU A 213 -4.12 4.86 -21.64
CA GLU A 213 -2.89 4.87 -22.44
C GLU A 213 -1.85 3.85 -21.95
N VAL A 214 -1.86 3.56 -20.66
CA VAL A 214 -1.00 2.55 -20.03
C VAL A 214 -1.53 1.12 -20.27
N LYS A 215 -2.85 0.96 -20.45
CA LYS A 215 -3.52 -0.34 -20.62
C LYS A 215 -2.87 -1.28 -21.67
N PRO A 216 -2.39 -0.81 -22.83
CA PRO A 216 -1.75 -1.69 -23.81
C PRO A 216 -0.43 -2.33 -23.34
N TYR A 217 0.16 -1.83 -22.26
CA TYR A 217 1.44 -2.29 -21.70
C TYR A 217 1.27 -3.16 -20.46
N PHE A 218 0.04 -3.47 -20.06
CA PHE A 218 -0.25 -4.25 -18.85
C PHE A 218 -1.36 -5.29 -19.09
N ASP A 219 -1.05 -6.56 -18.87
CA ASP A 219 -1.98 -7.66 -19.14
C ASP A 219 -3.05 -7.83 -18.04
N GLY A 220 -2.82 -7.27 -16.85
CA GLY A 220 -3.73 -7.35 -15.71
C GLY A 220 -4.85 -6.30 -15.74
N ILE A 221 -5.49 -6.11 -14.60
CA ILE A 221 -6.54 -5.11 -14.38
C ILE A 221 -5.88 -3.76 -14.07
N ILE A 222 -6.29 -2.68 -14.77
CA ILE A 222 -5.89 -1.33 -14.41
C ILE A 222 -7.04 -0.63 -13.69
N LYS A 223 -6.70 0.04 -12.58
CA LYS A 223 -7.61 0.85 -11.78
C LYS A 223 -7.09 2.28 -11.61
N VAL A 224 -8.02 3.18 -11.39
CA VAL A 224 -7.75 4.55 -10.90
C VAL A 224 -8.45 4.72 -9.58
N LYS A 225 -7.72 5.16 -8.53
CA LYS A 225 -8.29 5.51 -7.23
C LYS A 225 -8.21 7.02 -7.03
N SER A 226 -9.37 7.69 -6.92
CA SER A 226 -9.48 9.12 -6.72
C SER A 226 -10.38 9.47 -5.53
N GLY A 227 -10.24 10.72 -5.02
CA GLY A 227 -11.07 11.19 -3.91
C GLY A 227 -12.53 11.43 -4.29
N GLU A 228 -12.81 11.75 -5.57
CA GLU A 228 -14.15 12.10 -6.06
C GLU A 228 -14.96 10.88 -6.48
N PHE A 229 -14.34 9.92 -7.17
CA PHE A 229 -15.03 8.78 -7.78
C PHE A 229 -14.68 7.44 -7.14
N GLY A 230 -13.87 7.44 -6.07
CA GLY A 230 -13.38 6.21 -5.46
C GLY A 230 -12.50 5.42 -6.42
N GLU A 231 -12.71 4.10 -6.48
CA GLU A 231 -11.98 3.17 -7.34
C GLU A 231 -12.76 2.87 -8.62
N GLN A 232 -12.10 3.03 -9.77
CA GLN A 232 -12.66 2.78 -11.10
C GLN A 232 -11.77 1.79 -11.87
N VAL A 233 -12.37 0.76 -12.45
CA VAL A 233 -11.70 -0.18 -13.38
C VAL A 233 -11.68 0.42 -14.79
N ILE A 234 -10.54 0.30 -15.51
CA ILE A 234 -10.30 0.88 -16.85
C ILE A 234 -10.19 -0.24 -17.90
#